data_47b3c8dc9df76e966c7d89dbc44dc9b8
#
_entry.id   47b3c8dc9df76e966c7d89dbc44dc9b8
#
_cell.length_a   1.000
_cell.length_b   1.000
_cell.length_c   1.000
_cell.angle_alpha   90.00
_cell.angle_beta   90.00
_cell.angle_gamma   90.00
#
_symmetry.space_group_name_H-M   'P 1'
#
loop_
_entity.id
_entity.type
_entity.pdbx_description
1 polymer ?
#
loop_
_entity_poly.entity_id
_entity_poly.type
_entity_poly.pdbx_seq_one_letter_code
_entity_poly.pdbx_strand_id
1 'polypeptide(L)'
;MRRASTSLLSYLLKSKLSSRNLSSLPFSSRSPSPTSKAPSFPPQNLFPKYPSRSLQTSSYSAPTLSPRQRKLKEKTDLEEAFESATTTDEILAAFEALESSLDANDAKLGLACLKVGQHLDSIGYEDHEKVLSFGLRALKILDCDGGSSISVAMTLHLVGSTSYELKRFNDSLGFLNRANRILATLESESSCDFDVRPVNHAVQLQLANTKTAMGRREEALVNLRRCLELKEAILEPDSRELGVGCRDLAEAYAAVLNFKEALPLCLKALEIHQEKLGQNSVEVAHDRRLLGVIYTGLEEHAKALEQNELSQKVLKSWGMGSDLLHAEIDAANIQIALGKYEEAINTLKGVASQTDKESETRALVFISMAKALSNQEKVADSKRCLAMACGVLEKKESVSPARVAEAYVEISSLYESMNEFETAISLLKKCLEMLEKLPQEQHMEGNVSAKIGWLLLLTGKVSQAIPYLEGAAERMKESFGPKHFGVGYIYNNLGAAYMEMDRPQSAAQMFALAKDIMDVSLGPHHADSIEASQSLANAYSAIGSYALALEFQKQVVDAWGSHGPSARDELKEATRLYEQLKKKALASLSGAIADDKPLQPHEGVTSPVKLIQQ
;
A
#
# COMPACT_ATOMS: atom_id res chain seq x y z
N MET A 1 17.14 -37.44 13.17
CA MET A 1 17.11 -35.98 13.07
C MET A 1 17.18 -35.44 11.64
N ARG A 2 18.13 -35.85 10.77
CA ARG A 2 18.17 -35.39 9.36
C ARG A 2 16.93 -35.72 8.49
N ARG A 3 16.09 -36.70 8.85
CA ARG A 3 14.86 -37.04 8.10
C ARG A 3 13.63 -36.18 8.44
N ALA A 4 13.61 -35.52 9.60
CA ALA A 4 12.52 -34.62 9.98
C ALA A 4 12.66 -33.24 9.30
N SER A 5 13.88 -32.71 9.20
CA SER A 5 14.16 -31.44 8.50
C SER A 5 13.94 -31.53 6.98
N THR A 6 14.23 -32.71 6.36
CA THR A 6 13.91 -32.94 4.95
C THR A 6 12.40 -33.06 4.67
N SER A 7 11.61 -33.50 5.64
CA SER A 7 10.14 -33.54 5.53
C SER A 7 9.53 -32.15 5.59
N LEU A 8 10.00 -31.27 6.50
CA LEU A 8 9.56 -29.88 6.58
C LEU A 8 9.96 -29.08 5.32
N LEU A 9 11.19 -29.24 4.85
CA LEU A 9 11.66 -28.63 3.60
C LEU A 9 10.91 -29.15 2.37
N SER A 10 10.59 -30.45 2.30
CA SER A 10 9.81 -31.00 1.19
C SER A 10 8.34 -30.59 1.23
N TYR A 11 7.78 -30.33 2.43
CA TYR A 11 6.43 -29.83 2.60
C TYR A 11 6.35 -28.34 2.24
N LEU A 12 7.33 -27.52 2.68
CA LEU A 12 7.46 -26.11 2.32
C LEU A 12 7.73 -25.91 0.80
N LEU A 13 8.45 -26.85 0.16
CA LEU A 13 8.65 -26.88 -1.30
C LEU A 13 7.39 -27.30 -2.07
N LYS A 14 6.50 -28.10 -1.44
CA LYS A 14 5.21 -28.50 -2.02
C LYS A 14 4.09 -27.53 -1.70
N SER A 15 4.20 -26.72 -0.63
CA SER A 15 3.23 -25.68 -0.38
C SER A 15 3.32 -24.65 -1.50
N LYS A 16 2.20 -24.37 -2.15
CA LYS A 16 2.03 -23.43 -3.26
C LYS A 16 2.39 -21.96 -2.93
N LEU A 17 3.15 -21.72 -1.87
CA LEU A 17 3.70 -20.43 -1.49
C LEU A 17 4.68 -19.85 -2.52
N SER A 18 5.36 -20.72 -3.29
CA SER A 18 6.26 -20.24 -4.34
C SER A 18 5.54 -19.68 -5.58
N SER A 19 4.24 -19.93 -5.73
CA SER A 19 3.47 -19.46 -6.89
C SER A 19 2.57 -18.26 -6.64
N ARG A 20 2.40 -17.83 -5.38
CA ARG A 20 1.79 -16.53 -5.08
C ARG A 20 2.86 -15.45 -5.13
N ASN A 21 3.32 -15.14 -6.33
CA ASN A 21 4.14 -13.96 -6.57
C ASN A 21 3.36 -12.71 -6.17
N LEU A 22 3.62 -12.22 -4.97
CA LEU A 22 3.19 -10.91 -4.48
C LEU A 22 3.66 -9.75 -5.38
N SER A 23 4.62 -10.02 -6.26
CA SER A 23 5.27 -9.03 -7.12
C SER A 23 4.86 -9.08 -8.59
N SER A 24 4.09 -10.06 -9.05
CA SER A 24 3.75 -10.20 -10.47
C SER A 24 2.44 -9.53 -10.89
N LEU A 25 1.83 -8.74 -10.01
CA LEU A 25 0.82 -7.80 -10.46
C LEU A 25 1.58 -6.62 -11.07
N PRO A 26 1.41 -6.33 -12.38
CA PRO A 26 1.92 -5.11 -12.96
C PRO A 26 1.08 -3.96 -12.42
N PHE A 27 1.29 -3.62 -11.15
CA PHE A 27 0.97 -2.29 -10.72
C PHE A 27 1.86 -1.38 -11.54
N SER A 28 1.30 -0.87 -12.62
CA SER A 28 1.74 0.41 -13.11
C SER A 28 1.81 1.28 -11.87
N SER A 29 3.03 1.50 -11.36
CA SER A 29 3.32 2.62 -10.51
C SER A 29 3.10 3.86 -11.39
N ARG A 30 1.84 4.11 -11.74
CA ARG A 30 1.45 5.47 -11.92
C ARG A 30 1.62 6.04 -10.52
N SER A 31 2.76 6.69 -10.26
CA SER A 31 2.71 7.93 -9.52
C SER A 31 1.37 8.53 -9.89
N PRO A 32 0.47 8.86 -8.93
CA PRO A 32 -0.80 9.46 -9.27
C PRO A 32 -0.48 10.45 -10.36
N SER A 33 -1.00 10.21 -11.56
CA SER A 33 -0.66 11.06 -12.69
C SER A 33 -0.97 12.46 -12.19
N PRO A 34 -0.13 13.47 -12.44
CA PRO A 34 -0.36 14.82 -11.95
C PRO A 34 -1.70 15.43 -12.42
N THR A 35 -2.54 14.64 -13.03
CA THR A 35 -3.90 14.95 -13.47
C THR A 35 -5.01 14.71 -12.44
N SER A 36 -4.78 14.01 -11.32
CA SER A 36 -5.66 14.14 -10.15
C SER A 36 -5.15 15.29 -9.28
N LYS A 37 -5.06 16.49 -9.85
CA LYS A 37 -4.99 17.72 -9.06
C LYS A 37 -6.14 17.66 -8.07
N ALA A 38 -5.85 17.81 -6.79
CA ALA A 38 -6.87 18.03 -5.79
C ALA A 38 -7.85 19.05 -6.37
N PRO A 39 -9.17 18.83 -6.24
CA PRO A 39 -10.14 19.76 -6.79
C PRO A 39 -9.73 21.16 -6.33
N SER A 40 -9.41 22.04 -7.29
CA SER A 40 -9.19 23.45 -7.00
C SER A 40 -10.49 23.90 -6.36
N PHE A 41 -10.44 24.37 -5.11
CA PHE A 41 -11.61 24.91 -4.45
C PHE A 41 -12.20 25.98 -5.36
N PRO A 42 -13.53 25.98 -5.63
CA PRO A 42 -14.13 27.07 -6.34
C PRO A 42 -13.74 28.35 -5.59
N PRO A 43 -13.39 29.44 -6.30
CA PRO A 43 -12.98 30.68 -5.66
C PRO A 43 -14.10 31.14 -4.72
N GLN A 44 -13.96 30.84 -3.44
CA GLN A 44 -14.84 31.38 -2.41
C GLN A 44 -14.42 32.83 -2.25
N ASN A 45 -15.38 33.76 -2.32
CA ASN A 45 -15.12 35.15 -1.96
C ASN A 45 -14.62 35.19 -0.53
N LEU A 46 -13.31 35.29 -0.34
CA LEU A 46 -12.65 35.27 0.97
C LEU A 46 -12.99 36.50 1.82
N PHE A 47 -13.53 37.55 1.19
CA PHE A 47 -13.93 38.79 1.86
C PHE A 47 -15.47 38.89 1.92
N PRO A 48 -16.06 39.30 3.08
CA PRO A 48 -17.48 39.49 3.17
C PRO A 48 -17.94 40.59 2.21
N LYS A 49 -18.88 40.24 1.32
CA LYS A 49 -19.53 41.22 0.44
C LYS A 49 -20.44 42.14 1.31
N TYR A 50 -20.01 43.36 1.49
CA TYR A 50 -20.94 44.37 1.99
C TYR A 50 -21.98 44.68 0.91
N PRO A 51 -23.28 44.76 1.22
CA PRO A 51 -24.30 45.08 0.25
C PRO A 51 -24.03 46.47 -0.32
N SER A 52 -23.70 46.56 -1.60
CA SER A 52 -23.62 47.83 -2.30
C SER A 52 -25.02 48.42 -2.38
N ARG A 53 -25.32 49.43 -1.54
CA ARG A 53 -26.46 50.29 -1.74
C ARG A 53 -26.27 51.08 -3.04
N SER A 54 -27.10 50.80 -4.03
CA SER A 54 -27.22 51.62 -5.23
C SER A 54 -27.67 53.05 -4.82
N LEU A 55 -26.72 53.98 -4.81
CA LEU A 55 -27.00 55.39 -4.69
C LEU A 55 -27.44 55.92 -6.04
N GLN A 56 -28.70 56.33 -6.12
CA GLN A 56 -29.22 57.09 -7.24
C GLN A 56 -28.34 58.33 -7.48
N THR A 57 -27.87 58.50 -8.71
CA THR A 57 -27.11 59.63 -9.17
C THR A 57 -27.96 60.88 -9.18
N SER A 58 -27.84 61.71 -8.14
CA SER A 58 -28.15 63.14 -8.27
C SER A 58 -26.83 63.88 -8.46
N SER A 59 -26.78 64.72 -9.44
CA SER A 59 -25.66 65.59 -9.81
C SER A 59 -25.37 66.61 -8.70
N TYR A 60 -24.49 66.26 -7.76
CA TYR A 60 -23.84 67.21 -6.87
C TYR A 60 -22.33 66.95 -6.89
N SER A 61 -21.56 68.07 -6.92
CA SER A 61 -20.11 68.07 -6.83
C SER A 61 -19.61 67.12 -5.74
N ALA A 62 -18.72 66.20 -6.09
CA ALA A 62 -18.19 65.18 -5.21
C ALA A 62 -17.60 65.80 -3.94
N PRO A 63 -18.09 65.41 -2.73
CA PRO A 63 -17.48 65.86 -1.48
C PRO A 63 -16.05 65.35 -1.42
N THR A 64 -15.09 66.24 -1.16
CA THR A 64 -13.69 65.90 -0.94
C THR A 64 -13.61 64.93 0.25
N LEU A 65 -13.33 63.67 -0.05
CA LEU A 65 -13.17 62.60 0.97
C LEU A 65 -12.11 63.05 1.99
N SER A 66 -12.40 62.86 3.27
CA SER A 66 -11.41 63.09 4.32
C SER A 66 -10.20 62.17 4.11
N PRO A 67 -9.01 62.50 4.62
CA PRO A 67 -7.83 61.64 4.47
C PRO A 67 -8.06 60.20 4.95
N ARG A 68 -8.90 60.00 5.99
CA ARG A 68 -9.30 58.70 6.50
C ARG A 68 -10.22 57.94 5.53
N GLN A 69 -11.16 58.64 4.91
CA GLN A 69 -12.06 58.07 3.90
C GLN A 69 -11.33 57.73 2.59
N ARG A 70 -10.32 58.52 2.19
CA ARG A 70 -9.45 58.23 1.04
C ARG A 70 -8.65 56.93 1.26
N LYS A 71 -7.98 56.80 2.41
CA LYS A 71 -7.26 55.56 2.78
C LYS A 71 -8.18 54.36 2.84
N LEU A 72 -9.39 54.48 3.38
CA LEU A 72 -10.36 53.41 3.43
C LEU A 72 -10.81 52.98 2.04
N LYS A 73 -11.04 53.95 1.13
CA LYS A 73 -11.42 53.71 -0.26
C LYS A 73 -10.26 53.05 -1.03
N GLU A 74 -9.04 53.55 -0.90
CA GLU A 74 -7.83 52.97 -1.50
C GLU A 74 -7.65 51.49 -1.05
N LYS A 75 -7.86 51.20 0.24
CA LYS A 75 -7.79 49.82 0.77
C LYS A 75 -8.88 48.95 0.17
N THR A 76 -10.11 49.44 0.02
CA THR A 76 -11.21 48.71 -0.61
C THR A 76 -10.96 48.46 -2.09
N ASP A 77 -10.45 49.47 -2.81
CA ASP A 77 -10.11 49.36 -4.24
C ASP A 77 -8.98 48.34 -4.46
N LEU A 78 -8.00 48.23 -3.55
CA LEU A 78 -6.93 47.21 -3.59
C LEU A 78 -7.48 45.78 -3.28
N GLU A 79 -8.38 45.64 -2.31
CA GLU A 79 -9.06 44.37 -2.02
C GLU A 79 -9.87 43.90 -3.23
N GLU A 80 -10.61 44.80 -3.90
CA GLU A 80 -11.41 44.49 -5.09
C GLU A 80 -10.51 44.14 -6.30
N ALA A 81 -9.39 44.84 -6.48
CA ALA A 81 -8.39 44.53 -7.51
C ALA A 81 -7.77 43.12 -7.28
N PHE A 82 -7.45 42.78 -6.03
CA PHE A 82 -6.93 41.45 -5.68
C PHE A 82 -7.97 40.34 -5.86
N GLU A 83 -9.26 40.59 -5.55
CA GLU A 83 -10.34 39.62 -5.77
C GLU A 83 -10.62 39.38 -7.25
N SER A 84 -10.52 40.41 -8.09
CA SER A 84 -10.80 40.34 -9.53
C SER A 84 -9.64 39.86 -10.38
N ALA A 85 -8.41 39.82 -9.84
CA ALA A 85 -7.22 39.33 -10.55
C ALA A 85 -7.35 37.84 -10.92
N THR A 86 -7.04 37.53 -12.17
CA THR A 86 -7.22 36.16 -12.72
C THR A 86 -5.91 35.53 -13.19
N THR A 87 -4.95 36.32 -13.61
CA THR A 87 -3.63 35.83 -14.07
C THR A 87 -2.62 35.84 -12.92
N THR A 88 -1.60 35.00 -13.02
CA THR A 88 -0.56 34.87 -11.97
C THR A 88 0.14 36.20 -11.70
N ASP A 89 0.48 36.93 -12.78
CA ASP A 89 1.19 38.21 -12.66
C ASP A 89 0.30 39.29 -12.04
N GLU A 90 -0.99 39.35 -12.41
CA GLU A 90 -1.97 40.24 -11.80
C GLU A 90 -2.17 39.94 -10.32
N ILE A 91 -2.29 38.67 -9.94
CA ILE A 91 -2.48 38.24 -8.55
C ILE A 91 -1.26 38.60 -7.69
N LEU A 92 -0.04 38.37 -8.20
CA LEU A 92 1.18 38.74 -7.49
C LEU A 92 1.34 40.26 -7.36
N ALA A 93 1.10 41.04 -8.44
CA ALA A 93 1.17 42.48 -8.39
C ALA A 93 0.10 43.09 -7.45
N ALA A 94 -1.13 42.57 -7.50
CA ALA A 94 -2.20 43.01 -6.61
C ALA A 94 -1.92 42.62 -5.15
N PHE A 95 -1.29 41.46 -4.92
CA PHE A 95 -0.86 41.04 -3.60
C PHE A 95 0.21 41.98 -3.02
N GLU A 96 1.24 42.36 -3.77
CA GLU A 96 2.28 43.29 -3.32
C GLU A 96 1.71 44.68 -2.96
N ALA A 97 0.75 45.17 -3.76
CA ALA A 97 0.06 46.41 -3.48
C ALA A 97 -0.79 46.30 -2.19
N LEU A 98 -1.53 45.21 -2.01
CA LEU A 98 -2.36 44.95 -0.84
C LEU A 98 -1.49 44.78 0.42
N GLU A 99 -0.39 44.04 0.35
CA GLU A 99 0.57 43.84 1.43
C GLU A 99 1.11 45.17 1.98
N SER A 100 1.44 46.11 1.07
CA SER A 100 1.93 47.42 1.47
C SER A 100 0.91 48.25 2.25
N SER A 101 -0.38 47.92 2.14
CA SER A 101 -1.49 48.64 2.75
C SER A 101 -2.02 48.03 4.06
N LEU A 102 -1.64 46.77 4.36
CA LEU A 102 -2.12 46.01 5.52
C LEU A 102 -1.07 45.88 6.61
N ASP A 103 -1.52 45.75 7.86
CA ASP A 103 -0.64 45.40 8.97
C ASP A 103 -0.17 43.95 8.87
N ALA A 104 1.07 43.67 9.32
CA ALA A 104 1.70 42.36 9.21
C ALA A 104 0.91 41.20 9.86
N ASN A 105 0.04 41.49 10.81
CA ASN A 105 -0.81 40.51 11.51
C ASN A 105 -2.30 40.65 11.14
N ASP A 106 -2.63 41.40 10.07
CA ASP A 106 -4.03 41.52 9.64
C ASP A 106 -4.50 40.17 9.05
N ALA A 107 -5.61 39.64 9.57
CA ALA A 107 -6.20 38.39 9.08
C ALA A 107 -6.47 38.42 7.56
N LYS A 108 -6.77 39.58 6.98
CA LYS A 108 -6.93 39.76 5.53
C LYS A 108 -5.63 39.45 4.78
N LEU A 109 -4.47 39.83 5.31
CA LEU A 109 -3.18 39.50 4.73
C LEU A 109 -2.94 37.98 4.77
N GLY A 110 -3.34 37.33 5.86
CA GLY A 110 -3.29 35.86 5.97
C GLY A 110 -4.14 35.16 4.90
N LEU A 111 -5.37 35.63 4.68
CA LEU A 111 -6.25 35.13 3.63
C LEU A 111 -5.71 35.41 2.22
N ALA A 112 -5.12 36.58 2.00
CA ALA A 112 -4.48 36.92 0.73
C ALA A 112 -3.27 35.99 0.44
N CYS A 113 -2.42 35.73 1.44
CA CYS A 113 -1.33 34.76 1.33
C CYS A 113 -1.85 33.35 0.97
N LEU A 114 -2.94 32.92 1.61
CA LEU A 114 -3.58 31.63 1.32
C LEU A 114 -4.08 31.58 -0.13
N LYS A 115 -4.77 32.63 -0.62
CA LYS A 115 -5.27 32.71 -2.00
C LYS A 115 -4.14 32.63 -3.02
N VAL A 116 -3.05 33.39 -2.81
CA VAL A 116 -1.86 33.35 -3.68
C VAL A 116 -1.26 31.95 -3.69
N GLY A 117 -1.03 31.36 -2.51
CA GLY A 117 -0.47 30.01 -2.41
C GLY A 117 -1.33 28.96 -3.12
N GLN A 118 -2.66 29.00 -2.93
CA GLN A 118 -3.59 28.08 -3.60
C GLN A 118 -3.63 28.29 -5.11
N HIS A 119 -3.55 29.53 -5.58
CA HIS A 119 -3.47 29.81 -7.01
C HIS A 119 -2.19 29.23 -7.63
N LEU A 120 -1.03 29.48 -7.01
CA LEU A 120 0.25 28.95 -7.47
C LEU A 120 0.26 27.41 -7.48
N ASP A 121 -0.28 26.78 -6.42
CA ASP A 121 -0.42 25.31 -6.35
C ASP A 121 -1.33 24.78 -7.47
N SER A 122 -2.45 25.45 -7.74
CA SER A 122 -3.45 25.04 -8.74
C SER A 122 -2.92 25.05 -10.17
N ILE A 123 -2.02 25.97 -10.50
CA ILE A 123 -1.37 26.06 -11.82
C ILE A 123 -0.15 25.15 -11.93
N GLY A 124 0.27 24.49 -10.84
CA GLY A 124 1.46 23.65 -10.81
C GLY A 124 2.75 24.47 -10.93
N TYR A 125 2.86 25.55 -10.14
CA TYR A 125 4.04 26.40 -10.13
C TYR A 125 5.29 25.63 -9.71
N GLU A 126 6.37 25.69 -10.47
CA GLU A 126 7.57 24.85 -10.29
C GLU A 126 8.32 25.10 -8.97
N ASP A 127 8.30 26.37 -8.48
CA ASP A 127 8.96 26.72 -7.22
C ASP A 127 8.02 26.44 -6.02
N HIS A 128 8.00 25.17 -5.58
CA HIS A 128 7.23 24.74 -4.43
C HIS A 128 7.68 25.39 -3.11
N GLU A 129 8.94 25.80 -2.98
CA GLU A 129 9.41 26.54 -1.77
C GLU A 129 8.75 27.91 -1.66
N LYS A 130 8.51 28.59 -2.77
CA LYS A 130 7.77 29.85 -2.79
C LYS A 130 6.31 29.63 -2.38
N VAL A 131 5.64 28.59 -2.89
CA VAL A 131 4.28 28.22 -2.48
C VAL A 131 4.23 27.92 -0.98
N LEU A 132 5.20 27.13 -0.47
CA LEU A 132 5.31 26.82 0.95
C LEU A 132 5.48 28.08 1.80
N SER A 133 6.29 29.05 1.34
CA SER A 133 6.50 30.30 2.06
C SER A 133 5.21 31.10 2.24
N PHE A 134 4.35 31.18 1.20
CA PHE A 134 3.03 31.79 1.30
C PHE A 134 2.11 31.04 2.27
N GLY A 135 2.11 29.71 2.20
CA GLY A 135 1.32 28.86 3.12
C GLY A 135 1.75 29.03 4.57
N LEU A 136 3.04 28.98 4.88
CA LEU A 136 3.56 29.16 6.24
C LEU A 136 3.30 30.57 6.77
N ARG A 137 3.38 31.57 5.92
CA ARG A 137 3.05 32.96 6.28
C ARG A 137 1.57 33.11 6.58
N ALA A 138 0.70 32.53 5.75
CA ALA A 138 -0.73 32.49 6.00
C ALA A 138 -1.05 31.80 7.34
N LEU A 139 -0.41 30.65 7.60
CA LEU A 139 -0.57 29.91 8.84
C LEU A 139 -0.17 30.74 10.07
N LYS A 140 0.97 31.41 10.01
CA LYS A 140 1.46 32.27 11.10
C LYS A 140 0.46 33.38 11.46
N ILE A 141 -0.22 33.94 10.47
CA ILE A 141 -1.17 35.05 10.69
C ILE A 141 -2.54 34.52 11.12
N LEU A 142 -3.06 33.47 10.49
CA LEU A 142 -4.41 32.97 10.72
C LEU A 142 -4.54 32.12 11.98
N ASP A 143 -3.44 31.57 12.48
CA ASP A 143 -3.39 30.68 13.65
C ASP A 143 -3.01 31.41 14.96
N CYS A 144 -3.02 32.75 14.97
CA CYS A 144 -2.60 33.55 16.12
C CYS A 144 -3.42 33.30 17.40
N ASP A 145 -4.70 32.93 17.25
CA ASP A 145 -5.61 32.73 18.39
C ASP A 145 -5.83 31.24 18.73
N GLY A 146 -5.08 30.31 18.09
CA GLY A 146 -5.28 28.87 18.28
C GLY A 146 -6.66 28.38 17.84
N GLY A 147 -7.38 29.19 17.04
CA GLY A 147 -8.77 28.95 16.65
C GLY A 147 -8.89 27.83 15.62
N SER A 148 -9.89 26.97 15.82
CA SER A 148 -10.29 25.96 14.85
C SER A 148 -11.17 26.61 13.79
N SER A 149 -10.58 27.14 12.71
CA SER A 149 -11.32 27.73 11.60
C SER A 149 -11.06 26.96 10.28
N ILE A 150 -12.02 27.04 9.37
CA ILE A 150 -11.88 26.45 8.04
C ILE A 150 -10.68 27.03 7.27
N SER A 151 -10.39 28.34 7.44
CA SER A 151 -9.25 29.00 6.81
C SER A 151 -7.91 28.44 7.29
N VAL A 152 -7.80 28.12 8.60
CA VAL A 152 -6.62 27.43 9.15
C VAL A 152 -6.51 26.01 8.59
N ALA A 153 -7.61 25.26 8.49
CA ALA A 153 -7.61 23.92 7.90
C ALA A 153 -7.19 23.93 6.42
N MET A 154 -7.69 24.91 5.63
CA MET A 154 -7.29 25.10 4.23
C MET A 154 -5.81 25.48 4.10
N THR A 155 -5.30 26.31 5.00
CA THR A 155 -3.88 26.70 5.03
C THR A 155 -2.98 25.51 5.38
N LEU A 156 -3.39 24.71 6.37
CA LEU A 156 -2.68 23.48 6.74
C LEU A 156 -2.71 22.45 5.61
N HIS A 157 -3.79 22.36 4.84
CA HIS A 157 -3.87 21.53 3.64
C HIS A 157 -2.85 22.01 2.59
N LEU A 158 -2.80 23.31 2.29
CA LEU A 158 -1.85 23.87 1.33
C LEU A 158 -0.40 23.59 1.75
N VAL A 159 -0.05 23.86 3.02
CA VAL A 159 1.30 23.59 3.54
C VAL A 159 1.61 22.10 3.49
N GLY A 160 0.65 21.25 3.84
CA GLY A 160 0.79 19.79 3.77
C GLY A 160 0.97 19.27 2.35
N SER A 161 0.17 19.76 1.40
CA SER A 161 0.28 19.40 -0.03
C SER A 161 1.64 19.84 -0.61
N THR A 162 2.05 21.08 -0.35
CA THR A 162 3.34 21.59 -0.83
C THR A 162 4.53 20.86 -0.19
N SER A 163 4.42 20.49 1.10
CA SER A 163 5.45 19.69 1.77
C SER A 163 5.56 18.29 1.15
N TYR A 164 4.45 17.72 0.68
CA TYR A 164 4.44 16.45 -0.05
C TYR A 164 5.20 16.56 -1.39
N GLU A 165 4.95 17.60 -2.19
CA GLU A 165 5.67 17.83 -3.44
C GLU A 165 7.19 18.00 -3.22
N LEU A 166 7.58 18.64 -2.10
CA LEU A 166 8.97 18.75 -1.65
C LEU A 166 9.54 17.46 -1.04
N LYS A 167 8.77 16.35 -1.04
CA LYS A 167 9.12 15.06 -0.42
C LYS A 167 9.40 15.11 1.08
N ARG A 168 8.89 16.14 1.77
CA ARG A 168 8.94 16.30 3.24
C ARG A 168 7.72 15.61 3.86
N PHE A 169 7.63 14.28 3.72
CA PHE A 169 6.42 13.52 4.04
C PHE A 169 6.02 13.58 5.52
N ASN A 170 6.99 13.62 6.44
CA ASN A 170 6.71 13.74 7.88
C ASN A 170 6.06 15.08 8.22
N ASP A 171 6.57 16.18 7.64
CA ASP A 171 6.00 17.51 7.84
C ASP A 171 4.59 17.58 7.23
N SER A 172 4.43 17.08 5.99
CA SER A 172 3.14 16.95 5.34
C SER A 172 2.13 16.22 6.23
N LEU A 173 2.50 15.04 6.75
CA LEU A 173 1.64 14.25 7.64
C LEU A 173 1.27 15.01 8.92
N GLY A 174 2.20 15.76 9.51
CA GLY A 174 1.98 16.58 10.69
C GLY A 174 0.93 17.66 10.46
N PHE A 175 1.08 18.45 9.39
CA PHE A 175 0.14 19.51 9.02
C PHE A 175 -1.24 18.97 8.66
N LEU A 176 -1.31 17.92 7.85
CA LEU A 176 -2.56 17.30 7.43
C LEU A 176 -3.33 16.63 8.59
N ASN A 177 -2.65 15.99 9.52
CA ASN A 177 -3.29 15.44 10.72
C ASN A 177 -3.86 16.55 11.62
N ARG A 178 -3.20 17.71 11.66
CA ARG A 178 -3.75 18.88 12.37
C ARG A 178 -4.99 19.43 11.65
N ALA A 179 -4.95 19.55 10.32
CA ALA A 179 -6.11 19.94 9.51
C ALA A 179 -7.30 19.00 9.75
N ASN A 180 -7.04 17.68 9.73
CA ASN A 180 -8.07 16.66 9.95
C ASN A 180 -8.73 16.80 11.34
N ARG A 181 -7.97 17.08 12.38
CA ARG A 181 -8.54 17.32 13.74
C ARG A 181 -9.42 18.56 13.78
N ILE A 182 -8.99 19.67 13.16
CA ILE A 182 -9.79 20.89 13.08
C ILE A 182 -11.12 20.63 12.34
N LEU A 183 -11.06 19.93 11.20
CA LEU A 183 -12.25 19.60 10.42
C LEU A 183 -13.20 18.68 11.17
N ALA A 184 -12.70 17.69 11.92
CA ALA A 184 -13.52 16.83 12.76
C ALA A 184 -14.24 17.62 13.87
N THR A 185 -13.60 18.64 14.45
CA THR A 185 -14.24 19.55 15.42
C THR A 185 -15.34 20.37 14.75
N LEU A 186 -15.06 20.97 13.58
CA LEU A 186 -16.03 21.75 12.82
C LEU A 186 -17.23 20.91 12.33
N GLU A 187 -17.03 19.65 11.95
CA GLU A 187 -18.13 18.73 11.62
C GLU A 187 -19.02 18.41 12.82
N SER A 188 -18.47 18.37 14.05
CA SER A 188 -19.24 18.12 15.27
C SER A 188 -20.02 19.33 15.76
N GLU A 189 -19.58 20.55 15.43
CA GLU A 189 -20.24 21.81 15.75
C GLU A 189 -21.33 22.09 14.71
N SER A 190 -22.58 21.69 14.99
CA SER A 190 -23.74 21.79 14.09
C SER A 190 -24.13 23.23 13.67
N SER A 191 -23.32 24.22 13.93
CA SER A 191 -23.58 25.65 13.69
C SER A 191 -22.73 26.29 12.58
N CYS A 192 -21.96 25.47 11.80
CA CYS A 192 -21.16 26.02 10.71
C CYS A 192 -22.01 26.38 9.50
N ASP A 193 -22.01 27.66 9.11
CA ASP A 193 -22.64 28.18 7.88
C ASP A 193 -21.96 27.69 6.59
N PHE A 194 -20.85 26.97 6.69
CA PHE A 194 -20.03 26.52 5.56
C PHE A 194 -20.01 24.99 5.46
N ASP A 195 -20.09 24.50 4.21
CA ASP A 195 -19.89 23.08 3.93
C ASP A 195 -18.40 22.71 4.03
N VAL A 196 -18.02 22.00 5.10
CA VAL A 196 -16.64 21.57 5.36
C VAL A 196 -16.24 20.31 4.56
N ARG A 197 -17.21 19.60 3.96
CA ARG A 197 -16.98 18.31 3.28
C ARG A 197 -15.98 18.39 2.14
N PRO A 198 -15.97 19.42 1.25
CA PRO A 198 -14.98 19.51 0.18
C PRO A 198 -13.55 19.65 0.71
N VAL A 199 -13.36 20.46 1.77
CA VAL A 199 -12.05 20.64 2.42
C VAL A 199 -11.61 19.34 3.09
N ASN A 200 -12.54 18.66 3.78
CA ASN A 200 -12.28 17.38 4.42
C ASN A 200 -11.86 16.32 3.36
N HIS A 201 -12.59 16.23 2.24
CA HIS A 201 -12.21 15.34 1.15
C HIS A 201 -10.78 15.59 0.65
N ALA A 202 -10.40 16.86 0.42
CA ALA A 202 -9.05 17.20 -0.04
C ALA A 202 -7.97 16.82 1.00
N VAL A 203 -8.22 17.07 2.29
CA VAL A 203 -7.32 16.68 3.38
C VAL A 203 -7.19 15.16 3.48
N GLN A 204 -8.31 14.41 3.40
CA GLN A 204 -8.28 12.94 3.43
C GLN A 204 -7.51 12.36 2.24
N LEU A 205 -7.73 12.90 1.04
CA LEU A 205 -7.02 12.47 -0.17
C LEU A 205 -5.51 12.72 -0.04
N GLN A 206 -5.13 13.92 0.43
CA GLN A 206 -3.71 14.24 0.60
C GLN A 206 -3.05 13.42 1.72
N LEU A 207 -3.79 13.10 2.81
CA LEU A 207 -3.35 12.15 3.84
C LEU A 207 -3.09 10.77 3.25
N ALA A 208 -4.01 10.28 2.40
CA ALA A 208 -3.85 9.00 1.72
C ALA A 208 -2.61 8.99 0.82
N ASN A 209 -2.41 10.04 0.01
CA ASN A 209 -1.25 10.18 -0.86
C ASN A 209 0.06 10.21 -0.06
N THR A 210 0.10 11.01 1.03
CA THR A 210 1.28 11.12 1.90
C THR A 210 1.61 9.78 2.56
N LYS A 211 0.61 9.08 3.11
CA LYS A 211 0.80 7.76 3.72
C LYS A 211 1.22 6.71 2.70
N THR A 212 0.67 6.74 1.49
CA THR A 212 1.09 5.85 0.40
C THR A 212 2.54 6.11 0.01
N ALA A 213 2.95 7.37 -0.11
CA ALA A 213 4.34 7.74 -0.39
C ALA A 213 5.31 7.35 0.74
N MET A 214 4.82 7.25 1.97
CA MET A 214 5.57 6.72 3.13
C MET A 214 5.54 5.19 3.23
N GLY A 215 4.90 4.49 2.29
CA GLY A 215 4.71 3.04 2.33
C GLY A 215 3.62 2.54 3.31
N ARG A 216 2.92 3.43 4.02
CA ARG A 216 1.89 3.11 5.04
C ARG A 216 0.53 2.86 4.38
N ARG A 217 0.46 1.84 3.51
CA ARG A 217 -0.66 1.59 2.60
C ARG A 217 -1.97 1.26 3.33
N GLU A 218 -1.91 0.48 4.41
CA GLU A 218 -3.11 0.12 5.18
C GLU A 218 -3.75 1.34 5.84
N GLU A 219 -2.93 2.27 6.34
CA GLU A 219 -3.45 3.51 6.88
C GLU A 219 -4.00 4.46 5.79
N ALA A 220 -3.43 4.43 4.60
CA ALA A 220 -3.93 5.19 3.45
C ALA A 220 -5.34 4.72 3.04
N LEU A 221 -5.63 3.40 3.11
CA LEU A 221 -6.96 2.85 2.84
C LEU A 221 -8.05 3.47 3.71
N VAL A 222 -7.77 3.71 4.99
CA VAL A 222 -8.74 4.35 5.91
C VAL A 222 -9.13 5.74 5.39
N ASN A 223 -8.14 6.52 4.94
CA ASN A 223 -8.39 7.85 4.39
C ASN A 223 -9.12 7.80 3.04
N LEU A 224 -8.77 6.84 2.16
CA LEU A 224 -9.46 6.65 0.87
C LEU A 224 -10.92 6.21 1.03
N ARG A 225 -11.23 5.35 2.01
CA ARG A 225 -12.63 5.02 2.35
C ARG A 225 -13.39 6.29 2.76
N ARG A 226 -12.80 7.12 3.62
CA ARG A 226 -13.41 8.38 4.03
C ARG A 226 -13.59 9.34 2.84
N CYS A 227 -12.65 9.38 1.89
CA CYS A 227 -12.81 10.12 0.64
C CYS A 227 -14.03 9.65 -0.15
N LEU A 228 -14.22 8.34 -0.28
CA LEU A 228 -15.37 7.78 -1.00
C LEU A 228 -16.69 8.11 -0.29
N GLU A 229 -16.78 7.94 1.04
CA GLU A 229 -17.95 8.32 1.84
C GLU A 229 -18.32 9.79 1.65
N LEU A 230 -17.33 10.69 1.66
CA LEU A 230 -17.55 12.12 1.42
C LEU A 230 -18.04 12.41 0.00
N LYS A 231 -17.48 11.70 -1.01
CA LYS A 231 -17.96 11.80 -2.40
C LYS A 231 -19.41 11.30 -2.53
N GLU A 232 -19.75 10.17 -1.93
CA GLU A 232 -21.10 9.63 -1.92
C GLU A 232 -22.12 10.58 -1.24
N ALA A 233 -21.69 11.37 -0.25
CA ALA A 233 -22.53 12.34 0.43
C ALA A 233 -22.73 13.67 -0.34
N ILE A 234 -21.86 13.98 -1.33
CA ILE A 234 -21.86 15.25 -2.07
C ILE A 234 -22.34 15.07 -3.50
N LEU A 235 -21.97 13.95 -4.13
CA LEU A 235 -22.18 13.71 -5.55
C LEU A 235 -23.42 12.84 -5.80
N GLU A 236 -23.94 12.91 -7.02
CA GLU A 236 -24.99 11.99 -7.47
C GLU A 236 -24.44 10.56 -7.55
N PRO A 237 -25.29 9.54 -7.25
CA PRO A 237 -24.87 8.14 -7.17
C PRO A 237 -24.22 7.58 -8.45
N ASP A 238 -24.51 8.20 -9.58
CA ASP A 238 -24.06 7.81 -10.92
C ASP A 238 -23.06 8.81 -11.54
N SER A 239 -22.48 9.71 -10.73
CA SER A 239 -21.51 10.69 -11.23
C SER A 239 -20.20 10.02 -11.66
N ARG A 240 -19.57 10.54 -12.73
CA ARG A 240 -18.26 10.07 -13.19
C ARG A 240 -17.21 10.14 -12.10
N GLU A 241 -17.22 11.23 -11.31
CA GLU A 241 -16.30 11.47 -10.21
C GLU A 241 -16.43 10.43 -9.10
N LEU A 242 -17.63 9.89 -8.88
CA LEU A 242 -17.86 8.80 -7.94
C LEU A 242 -17.30 7.49 -8.51
N GLY A 243 -17.48 7.22 -9.81
CA GLY A 243 -16.88 6.08 -10.49
C GLY A 243 -15.35 6.07 -10.36
N VAL A 244 -14.71 7.23 -10.57
CA VAL A 244 -13.26 7.38 -10.34
C VAL A 244 -12.89 7.09 -8.88
N GLY A 245 -13.65 7.60 -7.91
CA GLY A 245 -13.40 7.33 -6.49
C GLY A 245 -13.50 5.86 -6.12
N CYS A 246 -14.47 5.14 -6.69
CA CYS A 246 -14.60 3.69 -6.52
C CYS A 246 -13.41 2.94 -7.11
N ARG A 247 -12.94 3.32 -8.32
CA ARG A 247 -11.76 2.73 -8.94
C ARG A 247 -10.49 2.97 -8.12
N ASP A 248 -10.25 4.21 -7.68
CA ASP A 248 -9.05 4.56 -6.90
C ASP A 248 -8.98 3.73 -5.60
N LEU A 249 -10.11 3.54 -4.91
CA LEU A 249 -10.16 2.71 -3.72
C LEU A 249 -10.00 1.21 -4.07
N ALA A 250 -10.55 0.74 -5.19
CA ALA A 250 -10.36 -0.63 -5.65
C ALA A 250 -8.89 -0.92 -5.99
N GLU A 251 -8.19 0.02 -6.65
CA GLU A 251 -6.76 -0.07 -6.92
C GLU A 251 -5.95 -0.14 -5.61
N ALA A 252 -6.29 0.69 -4.63
CA ALA A 252 -5.62 0.68 -3.33
C ALA A 252 -5.83 -0.63 -2.56
N TYR A 253 -7.04 -1.22 -2.61
CA TYR A 253 -7.28 -2.55 -2.04
C TYR A 253 -6.52 -3.64 -2.79
N ALA A 254 -6.48 -3.60 -4.12
CA ALA A 254 -5.71 -4.54 -4.91
C ALA A 254 -4.20 -4.42 -4.62
N ALA A 255 -3.70 -3.20 -4.34
CA ALA A 255 -2.31 -2.94 -3.97
C ALA A 255 -1.88 -3.58 -2.64
N VAL A 256 -2.82 -3.80 -1.72
CA VAL A 256 -2.60 -4.56 -0.48
C VAL A 256 -3.11 -6.01 -0.57
N LEU A 257 -3.37 -6.50 -1.79
CA LEU A 257 -3.83 -7.86 -2.11
C LEU A 257 -5.20 -8.23 -1.51
N ASN A 258 -5.99 -7.25 -1.12
CA ASN A 258 -7.34 -7.46 -0.65
C ASN A 258 -8.33 -7.43 -1.83
N PHE A 259 -8.27 -8.45 -2.69
CA PHE A 259 -9.06 -8.54 -3.92
C PHE A 259 -10.56 -8.72 -3.67
N LYS A 260 -10.94 -9.29 -2.51
CA LYS A 260 -12.35 -9.47 -2.15
C LYS A 260 -13.06 -8.14 -1.95
N GLU A 261 -12.41 -7.17 -1.31
CA GLU A 261 -12.93 -5.82 -1.13
C GLU A 261 -12.78 -4.96 -2.39
N ALA A 262 -11.74 -5.20 -3.20
CA ALA A 262 -11.52 -4.49 -4.45
C ALA A 262 -12.60 -4.78 -5.50
N LEU A 263 -13.06 -6.04 -5.60
CA LEU A 263 -13.97 -6.49 -6.66
C LEU A 263 -15.30 -5.70 -6.73
N PRO A 264 -16.10 -5.56 -5.64
CA PRO A 264 -17.38 -4.84 -5.71
C PRO A 264 -17.19 -3.37 -6.07
N LEU A 265 -16.12 -2.73 -5.61
CA LEU A 265 -15.81 -1.33 -5.92
C LEU A 265 -15.46 -1.14 -7.41
N CYS A 266 -14.64 -2.04 -7.96
CA CYS A 266 -14.28 -1.98 -9.37
C CYS A 266 -15.47 -2.26 -10.28
N LEU A 267 -16.38 -3.17 -9.90
CA LEU A 267 -17.63 -3.42 -10.63
C LEU A 267 -18.55 -2.20 -10.60
N LYS A 268 -18.70 -1.53 -9.45
CA LYS A 268 -19.47 -0.28 -9.32
C LYS A 268 -18.85 0.83 -10.20
N ALA A 269 -17.54 0.97 -10.20
CA ALA A 269 -16.86 1.93 -11.07
C ALA A 269 -17.13 1.65 -12.56
N LEU A 270 -17.00 0.39 -12.98
CA LEU A 270 -17.27 -0.04 -14.35
C LEU A 270 -18.70 0.26 -14.76
N GLU A 271 -19.71 -0.04 -13.92
CA GLU A 271 -21.11 0.23 -14.16
C GLU A 271 -21.35 1.73 -14.40
N ILE A 272 -20.89 2.59 -13.48
CA ILE A 272 -21.01 4.05 -13.60
C ILE A 272 -20.35 4.56 -14.88
N HIS A 273 -19.12 4.12 -15.17
CA HIS A 273 -18.42 4.61 -16.37
C HIS A 273 -19.04 4.09 -17.66
N GLN A 274 -19.60 2.87 -17.69
CA GLN A 274 -20.32 2.36 -18.86
C GLN A 274 -21.59 3.15 -19.14
N GLU A 275 -22.36 3.49 -18.10
CA GLU A 275 -23.60 4.26 -18.24
C GLU A 275 -23.33 5.70 -18.69
N LYS A 276 -22.33 6.37 -18.12
CA LYS A 276 -22.05 7.79 -18.38
C LYS A 276 -21.19 8.05 -19.62
N LEU A 277 -20.22 7.18 -19.89
CA LEU A 277 -19.20 7.41 -20.94
C LEU A 277 -19.34 6.42 -22.12
N GLY A 278 -20.19 5.40 -21.96
CA GLY A 278 -20.35 4.33 -22.93
C GLY A 278 -19.29 3.24 -22.84
N GLN A 279 -19.61 2.07 -23.40
CA GLN A 279 -18.78 0.85 -23.28
C GLN A 279 -17.40 0.95 -23.94
N ASN A 280 -17.21 1.91 -24.84
CA ASN A 280 -15.97 2.11 -25.60
C ASN A 280 -15.13 3.28 -25.10
N SER A 281 -15.36 3.76 -23.87
CA SER A 281 -14.51 4.81 -23.28
C SER A 281 -13.20 4.24 -22.73
N VAL A 282 -12.18 5.09 -22.67
CA VAL A 282 -10.86 4.73 -22.12
C VAL A 282 -10.97 4.39 -20.63
N GLU A 283 -11.83 5.07 -19.89
CA GLU A 283 -12.09 4.79 -18.47
C GLU A 283 -12.63 3.39 -18.27
N VAL A 284 -13.58 2.94 -19.09
CA VAL A 284 -14.11 1.57 -19.08
C VAL A 284 -13.00 0.55 -19.39
N ALA A 285 -12.11 0.87 -20.33
CA ALA A 285 -10.97 -0.01 -20.62
C ALA A 285 -10.03 -0.16 -19.41
N HIS A 286 -9.78 0.92 -18.67
CA HIS A 286 -8.97 0.88 -17.44
C HIS A 286 -9.65 0.10 -16.32
N ASP A 287 -10.98 0.29 -16.12
CA ASP A 287 -11.73 -0.48 -15.13
C ASP A 287 -11.70 -1.99 -15.46
N ARG A 288 -11.87 -2.35 -16.72
CA ARG A 288 -11.78 -3.75 -17.17
C ARG A 288 -10.38 -4.33 -16.98
N ARG A 289 -9.33 -3.55 -17.22
CA ARG A 289 -7.96 -3.96 -16.95
C ARG A 289 -7.74 -4.22 -15.46
N LEU A 290 -8.24 -3.33 -14.59
CA LEU A 290 -8.21 -3.52 -13.14
C LEU A 290 -8.98 -4.76 -12.70
N LEU A 291 -10.17 -5.02 -13.28
CA LEU A 291 -10.91 -6.27 -13.06
C LEU A 291 -10.08 -7.50 -13.47
N GLY A 292 -9.35 -7.43 -14.58
CA GLY A 292 -8.42 -8.48 -14.98
C GLY A 292 -7.39 -8.79 -13.90
N VAL A 293 -6.80 -7.75 -13.29
CA VAL A 293 -5.85 -7.89 -12.17
C VAL A 293 -6.54 -8.52 -10.94
N ILE A 294 -7.72 -8.00 -10.58
CA ILE A 294 -8.48 -8.49 -9.41
C ILE A 294 -8.88 -9.96 -9.59
N TYR A 295 -9.43 -10.34 -10.75
CA TYR A 295 -9.79 -11.74 -11.04
C TYR A 295 -8.56 -12.65 -11.09
N THR A 296 -7.40 -12.15 -11.54
CA THR A 296 -6.14 -12.91 -11.47
C THR A 296 -5.75 -13.18 -10.00
N GLY A 297 -5.89 -12.19 -9.13
CA GLY A 297 -5.63 -12.34 -7.69
C GLY A 297 -6.63 -13.25 -6.97
N LEU A 298 -7.85 -13.38 -7.50
CA LEU A 298 -8.88 -14.32 -7.03
C LEU A 298 -8.76 -15.71 -7.68
N GLU A 299 -7.73 -15.96 -8.52
CA GLU A 299 -7.51 -17.20 -9.27
C GLU A 299 -8.61 -17.50 -10.33
N GLU A 300 -9.45 -16.51 -10.67
CA GLU A 300 -10.49 -16.62 -11.69
C GLU A 300 -9.95 -16.25 -13.10
N HIS A 301 -8.91 -16.93 -13.54
CA HIS A 301 -8.12 -16.56 -14.73
C HIS A 301 -8.91 -16.47 -16.03
N ALA A 302 -9.98 -17.26 -16.20
CA ALA A 302 -10.82 -17.18 -17.39
C ALA A 302 -11.57 -15.83 -17.48
N LYS A 303 -12.14 -15.38 -16.37
CA LYS A 303 -12.79 -14.06 -16.30
C LYS A 303 -11.76 -12.92 -16.44
N ALA A 304 -10.57 -13.11 -15.86
CA ALA A 304 -9.47 -12.15 -15.99
C ALA A 304 -9.10 -11.93 -17.46
N LEU A 305 -8.95 -13.01 -18.23
CA LEU A 305 -8.62 -12.93 -19.66
C LEU A 305 -9.72 -12.25 -20.46
N GLU A 306 -10.98 -12.60 -20.21
CA GLU A 306 -12.14 -11.98 -20.87
C GLU A 306 -12.16 -10.44 -20.66
N GLN A 307 -12.01 -9.98 -19.42
CA GLN A 307 -12.01 -8.55 -19.12
C GLN A 307 -10.82 -7.84 -19.75
N ASN A 308 -9.65 -8.47 -19.76
CA ASN A 308 -8.46 -7.93 -20.40
C ASN A 308 -8.63 -7.82 -21.93
N GLU A 309 -9.17 -8.83 -22.61
CA GLU A 309 -9.46 -8.80 -24.05
C GLU A 309 -10.45 -7.69 -24.43
N LEU A 310 -11.48 -7.47 -23.60
CA LEU A 310 -12.43 -6.38 -23.79
C LEU A 310 -11.74 -5.01 -23.64
N SER A 311 -10.82 -4.87 -22.67
CA SER A 311 -10.00 -3.68 -22.50
C SER A 311 -9.11 -3.42 -23.73
N GLN A 312 -8.41 -4.44 -24.24
CA GLN A 312 -7.54 -4.33 -25.42
C GLN A 312 -8.30 -3.84 -26.66
N LYS A 313 -9.52 -4.33 -26.89
CA LYS A 313 -10.36 -3.89 -28.03
C LYS A 313 -10.60 -2.38 -27.99
N VAL A 314 -10.91 -1.85 -26.81
CA VAL A 314 -11.16 -0.42 -26.63
C VAL A 314 -9.84 0.37 -26.78
N LEU A 315 -8.78 -0.02 -26.09
CA LEU A 315 -7.46 0.66 -26.16
C LEU A 315 -6.93 0.72 -27.60
N LYS A 316 -7.13 -0.35 -28.38
CA LYS A 316 -6.77 -0.42 -29.79
C LYS A 316 -7.57 0.57 -30.63
N SER A 317 -8.88 0.69 -30.39
CA SER A 317 -9.75 1.62 -31.14
C SER A 317 -9.41 3.09 -30.88
N TRP A 318 -8.85 3.40 -29.69
CA TRP A 318 -8.42 4.74 -29.31
C TRP A 318 -6.95 5.03 -29.64
N GLY A 319 -6.19 4.06 -30.18
CA GLY A 319 -4.79 4.24 -30.52
C GLY A 319 -3.88 4.39 -29.27
N MET A 320 -4.31 3.89 -28.12
CA MET A 320 -3.56 3.95 -26.84
C MET A 320 -2.44 2.90 -26.81
N GLY A 321 -1.42 3.10 -27.67
CA GLY A 321 -0.40 2.10 -27.95
C GLY A 321 0.36 1.59 -26.72
N SER A 322 0.76 2.48 -25.81
CA SER A 322 1.45 2.10 -24.57
C SER A 322 0.58 1.23 -23.68
N ASP A 323 -0.67 1.65 -23.43
CA ASP A 323 -1.59 0.92 -22.55
C ASP A 323 -2.00 -0.43 -23.17
N LEU A 324 -2.12 -0.48 -24.51
CA LEU A 324 -2.38 -1.72 -25.24
C LEU A 324 -1.24 -2.72 -25.05
N LEU A 325 0.02 -2.30 -25.21
CA LEU A 325 1.18 -3.18 -25.01
C LEU A 325 1.22 -3.77 -23.59
N HIS A 326 0.92 -2.96 -22.57
CA HIS A 326 0.82 -3.48 -21.21
C HIS A 326 -0.36 -4.44 -21.02
N ALA A 327 -1.53 -4.16 -21.62
CA ALA A 327 -2.66 -5.08 -21.57
C ALA A 327 -2.37 -6.41 -22.29
N GLU A 328 -1.60 -6.41 -23.36
CA GLU A 328 -1.15 -7.63 -24.07
C GLU A 328 -0.16 -8.43 -23.21
N ILE A 329 0.74 -7.78 -22.45
CA ILE A 329 1.63 -8.47 -21.50
C ILE A 329 0.80 -9.08 -20.35
N ASP A 330 -0.18 -8.35 -19.83
CA ASP A 330 -1.10 -8.86 -18.80
C ASP A 330 -1.86 -10.09 -19.31
N ALA A 331 -2.38 -10.05 -20.55
CA ALA A 331 -3.03 -11.21 -21.18
C ALA A 331 -2.10 -12.42 -21.29
N ALA A 332 -0.86 -12.19 -21.71
CA ALA A 332 0.12 -13.26 -21.79
C ALA A 332 0.41 -13.89 -20.41
N ASN A 333 0.51 -13.07 -19.36
CA ASN A 333 0.68 -13.58 -17.99
C ASN A 333 -0.54 -14.39 -17.51
N ILE A 334 -1.76 -13.98 -17.86
CA ILE A 334 -2.99 -14.73 -17.59
C ILE A 334 -3.00 -16.05 -18.39
N GLN A 335 -2.58 -16.03 -19.66
CA GLN A 335 -2.45 -17.23 -20.49
C GLN A 335 -1.43 -18.22 -19.89
N ILE A 336 -0.31 -17.72 -19.33
CA ILE A 336 0.67 -18.55 -18.61
C ILE A 336 0.00 -19.21 -17.39
N ALA A 337 -0.79 -18.48 -16.62
CA ALA A 337 -1.52 -19.02 -15.47
C ALA A 337 -2.56 -20.09 -15.87
N LEU A 338 -3.14 -19.96 -17.06
CA LEU A 338 -4.04 -20.95 -17.67
C LEU A 338 -3.30 -22.15 -18.32
N GLY A 339 -1.96 -22.20 -18.30
CA GLY A 339 -1.17 -23.24 -18.94
C GLY A 339 -1.04 -23.10 -20.46
N LYS A 340 -1.51 -21.99 -21.06
CA LYS A 340 -1.47 -21.73 -22.51
C LYS A 340 -0.13 -21.09 -22.94
N TYR A 341 0.96 -21.78 -22.68
CA TYR A 341 2.31 -21.20 -22.79
C TYR A 341 2.67 -20.76 -24.22
N GLU A 342 2.29 -21.54 -25.25
CA GLU A 342 2.63 -21.21 -26.65
C GLU A 342 1.84 -19.97 -27.14
N GLU A 343 0.56 -19.82 -26.72
CA GLU A 343 -0.24 -18.62 -27.00
C GLU A 343 0.41 -17.40 -26.36
N ALA A 344 0.81 -17.50 -25.09
CA ALA A 344 1.49 -16.43 -24.36
C ALA A 344 2.81 -16.02 -25.05
N ILE A 345 3.65 -16.98 -25.43
CA ILE A 345 4.91 -16.69 -26.13
C ILE A 345 4.66 -15.99 -27.47
N ASN A 346 3.63 -16.38 -28.21
CA ASN A 346 3.29 -15.74 -29.48
C ASN A 346 2.79 -14.29 -29.27
N THR A 347 1.94 -14.05 -28.29
CA THR A 347 1.51 -12.71 -27.88
C THR A 347 2.73 -11.85 -27.54
N LEU A 348 3.63 -12.35 -26.68
CA LEU A 348 4.84 -11.65 -26.25
C LEU A 348 5.82 -11.36 -27.38
N LYS A 349 5.96 -12.25 -28.37
CA LYS A 349 6.75 -11.98 -29.59
C LYS A 349 6.15 -10.81 -30.39
N GLY A 350 4.81 -10.75 -30.46
CA GLY A 350 4.11 -9.62 -31.09
C GLY A 350 4.42 -8.30 -30.38
N VAL A 351 4.32 -8.27 -29.06
CA VAL A 351 4.67 -7.09 -28.24
C VAL A 351 6.14 -6.72 -28.40
N ALA A 352 7.06 -7.72 -28.38
CA ALA A 352 8.49 -7.49 -28.56
C ALA A 352 8.81 -6.81 -29.89
N SER A 353 8.08 -7.11 -30.96
CA SER A 353 8.30 -6.48 -32.27
C SER A 353 7.92 -5.01 -32.32
N GLN A 354 7.04 -4.57 -31.41
CA GLN A 354 6.50 -3.22 -31.33
C GLN A 354 7.20 -2.34 -30.28
N THR A 355 8.06 -2.91 -29.43
CA THR A 355 8.75 -2.20 -28.35
C THR A 355 10.17 -1.83 -28.73
N ASP A 356 10.64 -0.67 -28.25
CA ASP A 356 12.04 -0.26 -28.40
C ASP A 356 12.99 -1.23 -27.67
N LYS A 357 14.17 -1.41 -28.26
CA LYS A 357 15.15 -2.38 -27.74
C LYS A 357 15.62 -2.12 -26.32
N GLU A 358 15.60 -0.87 -25.87
CA GLU A 358 16.06 -0.43 -24.55
C GLU A 358 14.91 0.06 -23.66
N SER A 359 13.65 -0.26 -24.00
CA SER A 359 12.50 0.10 -23.17
C SER A 359 12.30 -0.85 -22.01
N GLU A 360 11.80 -0.33 -20.88
CA GLU A 360 11.39 -1.16 -19.73
C GLU A 360 10.33 -2.19 -20.12
N THR A 361 9.39 -1.81 -20.99
CA THR A 361 8.37 -2.73 -21.52
C THR A 361 9.01 -3.95 -22.19
N ARG A 362 10.13 -3.76 -22.90
CA ARG A 362 10.88 -4.89 -23.50
C ARG A 362 11.48 -5.81 -22.45
N ALA A 363 11.97 -5.28 -21.34
CA ALA A 363 12.44 -6.11 -20.22
C ALA A 363 11.30 -6.95 -19.63
N LEU A 364 10.11 -6.33 -19.41
CA LEU A 364 8.91 -7.05 -18.95
C LEU A 364 8.49 -8.17 -19.90
N VAL A 365 8.55 -7.94 -21.21
CA VAL A 365 8.30 -8.99 -22.21
C VAL A 365 9.26 -10.17 -22.05
N PHE A 366 10.56 -9.91 -21.88
CA PHE A 366 11.54 -10.99 -21.68
C PHE A 366 11.33 -11.74 -20.37
N ILE A 367 10.92 -11.06 -19.29
CA ILE A 367 10.59 -11.69 -18.01
C ILE A 367 9.37 -12.62 -18.18
N SER A 368 8.29 -12.14 -18.81
CA SER A 368 7.10 -12.95 -19.07
C SER A 368 7.40 -14.13 -20.02
N MET A 369 8.24 -13.93 -21.04
CA MET A 369 8.72 -15.03 -21.88
C MET A 369 9.53 -16.07 -21.10
N ALA A 370 10.42 -15.61 -20.22
CA ALA A 370 11.20 -16.50 -19.36
C ALA A 370 10.29 -17.33 -18.44
N LYS A 371 9.23 -16.71 -17.89
CA LYS A 371 8.21 -17.39 -17.07
C LYS A 371 7.49 -18.49 -17.86
N ALA A 372 7.05 -18.20 -19.09
CA ALA A 372 6.42 -19.19 -19.95
C ALA A 372 7.36 -20.35 -20.28
N LEU A 373 8.62 -20.05 -20.60
CA LEU A 373 9.65 -21.04 -20.93
C LEU A 373 10.07 -21.90 -19.73
N SER A 374 10.16 -21.29 -18.53
CA SER A 374 10.42 -22.02 -17.29
C SER A 374 9.32 -23.04 -16.99
N ASN A 375 8.06 -22.66 -17.16
CA ASN A 375 6.91 -23.56 -16.98
C ASN A 375 6.84 -24.67 -18.05
N GLN A 376 7.52 -24.49 -19.18
CA GLN A 376 7.73 -25.53 -20.21
C GLN A 376 9.03 -26.37 -19.98
N GLU A 377 9.69 -26.19 -18.83
CA GLU A 377 10.98 -26.84 -18.51
C GLU A 377 12.14 -26.46 -19.46
N LYS A 378 11.97 -25.43 -20.30
CA LYS A 378 13.00 -24.90 -21.20
C LYS A 378 13.94 -23.92 -20.46
N VAL A 379 14.64 -24.44 -19.44
CA VAL A 379 15.42 -23.62 -18.48
C VAL A 379 16.52 -22.81 -19.17
N ALA A 380 17.23 -23.37 -20.19
CA ALA A 380 18.28 -22.64 -20.87
C ALA A 380 17.78 -21.42 -21.65
N ASP A 381 16.61 -21.53 -22.28
CA ASP A 381 15.98 -20.43 -23.01
C ASP A 381 15.42 -19.37 -22.05
N SER A 382 14.85 -19.84 -20.94
CA SER A 382 14.40 -18.95 -19.85
C SER A 382 15.56 -18.10 -19.33
N LYS A 383 16.70 -18.69 -18.97
CA LYS A 383 17.90 -17.97 -18.52
C LYS A 383 18.40 -16.96 -19.54
N ARG A 384 18.35 -17.28 -20.85
CA ARG A 384 18.71 -16.32 -21.90
C ARG A 384 17.78 -15.10 -21.93
N CYS A 385 16.47 -15.32 -21.80
CA CYS A 385 15.51 -14.22 -21.71
C CYS A 385 15.77 -13.36 -20.48
N LEU A 386 16.05 -13.95 -19.31
CA LEU A 386 16.38 -13.22 -18.08
C LEU A 386 17.66 -12.39 -18.21
N ALA A 387 18.70 -12.94 -18.85
CA ALA A 387 19.93 -12.19 -19.09
C ALA A 387 19.68 -10.96 -20.00
N MET A 388 18.83 -11.12 -21.04
CA MET A 388 18.43 -9.98 -21.88
C MET A 388 17.65 -8.94 -21.10
N ALA A 389 16.73 -9.36 -20.21
CA ALA A 389 15.98 -8.44 -19.35
C ALA A 389 16.91 -7.66 -18.41
N CYS A 390 17.83 -8.34 -17.71
CA CYS A 390 18.82 -7.71 -16.84
C CYS A 390 19.66 -6.67 -17.59
N GLY A 391 20.14 -6.97 -18.79
CA GLY A 391 20.95 -6.03 -19.58
C GLY A 391 20.20 -4.76 -20.02
N VAL A 392 18.86 -4.82 -20.15
CA VAL A 392 18.03 -3.63 -20.38
C VAL A 392 17.81 -2.87 -19.07
N LEU A 393 17.53 -3.58 -17.97
CA LEU A 393 17.21 -2.97 -16.67
C LEU A 393 18.42 -2.26 -16.05
N GLU A 394 19.63 -2.80 -16.20
CA GLU A 394 20.87 -2.19 -15.72
C GLU A 394 21.09 -0.77 -16.24
N LYS A 395 20.68 -0.50 -17.47
CA LYS A 395 20.74 0.85 -18.05
C LYS A 395 19.69 1.82 -17.49
N LYS A 396 18.69 1.28 -16.78
CA LYS A 396 17.55 2.06 -16.25
C LYS A 396 17.59 2.24 -14.73
N GLU A 397 18.55 1.65 -14.02
CA GLU A 397 18.63 1.70 -12.56
C GLU A 397 18.63 3.12 -11.98
N SER A 398 19.27 4.07 -12.67
CA SER A 398 19.32 5.48 -12.23
C SER A 398 18.07 6.28 -12.61
N VAL A 399 17.33 5.86 -13.64
CA VAL A 399 16.17 6.59 -14.18
C VAL A 399 14.88 6.20 -13.49
N SER A 400 14.70 4.89 -13.26
CA SER A 400 13.47 4.32 -12.69
C SER A 400 13.78 3.23 -11.66
N PRO A 401 14.47 3.56 -10.55
CA PRO A 401 14.99 2.55 -9.62
C PRO A 401 13.89 1.68 -9.00
N ALA A 402 12.71 2.22 -8.68
CA ALA A 402 11.61 1.45 -8.12
C ALA A 402 11.09 0.38 -9.10
N ARG A 403 10.88 0.73 -10.37
CA ARG A 403 10.44 -0.21 -11.41
C ARG A 403 11.47 -1.28 -11.71
N VAL A 404 12.75 -0.91 -11.72
CA VAL A 404 13.86 -1.85 -11.91
C VAL A 404 13.92 -2.82 -10.73
N ALA A 405 13.72 -2.33 -9.50
CA ALA A 405 13.67 -3.17 -8.31
C ALA A 405 12.51 -4.19 -8.38
N GLU A 406 11.30 -3.78 -8.79
CA GLU A 406 10.17 -4.70 -9.03
C GLU A 406 10.53 -5.79 -10.04
N ALA A 407 11.12 -5.41 -11.16
CA ALA A 407 11.53 -6.36 -12.19
C ALA A 407 12.61 -7.34 -11.67
N TYR A 408 13.57 -6.87 -10.87
CA TYR A 408 14.59 -7.74 -10.27
C TYR A 408 14.00 -8.73 -9.26
N VAL A 409 12.97 -8.33 -8.50
CA VAL A 409 12.23 -9.25 -7.62
C VAL A 409 11.56 -10.36 -8.43
N GLU A 410 10.94 -10.03 -9.56
CA GLU A 410 10.31 -11.03 -10.43
C GLU A 410 11.34 -11.96 -11.08
N ILE A 411 12.45 -11.43 -11.58
CA ILE A 411 13.57 -12.22 -12.11
C ILE A 411 14.13 -13.16 -11.04
N SER A 412 14.30 -12.68 -9.80
CA SER A 412 14.78 -13.50 -8.68
C SER A 412 13.86 -14.68 -8.38
N SER A 413 12.53 -14.48 -8.52
CA SER A 413 11.54 -15.54 -8.32
C SER A 413 11.64 -16.62 -9.41
N LEU A 414 11.98 -16.22 -10.63
CA LEU A 414 12.21 -17.18 -11.71
C LEU A 414 13.53 -17.96 -11.51
N TYR A 415 14.59 -17.32 -11.03
CA TYR A 415 15.82 -18.04 -10.65
C TYR A 415 15.58 -19.00 -9.47
N GLU A 416 14.78 -18.59 -8.47
CA GLU A 416 14.35 -19.45 -7.38
C GLU A 416 13.62 -20.71 -7.89
N SER A 417 12.65 -20.54 -8.80
CA SER A 417 11.92 -21.67 -9.41
C SER A 417 12.82 -22.63 -10.20
N MET A 418 13.96 -22.15 -10.68
CA MET A 418 15.00 -22.94 -11.36
C MET A 418 16.07 -23.49 -10.40
N ASN A 419 15.90 -23.36 -9.08
CA ASN A 419 16.84 -23.72 -8.02
C ASN A 419 18.19 -22.97 -8.06
N GLU A 420 18.25 -21.81 -8.73
CA GLU A 420 19.42 -20.93 -8.79
C GLU A 420 19.42 -19.92 -7.64
N PHE A 421 19.43 -20.42 -6.40
CA PHE A 421 19.21 -19.62 -5.20
C PHE A 421 20.29 -18.55 -4.98
N GLU A 422 21.56 -18.84 -5.26
CA GLU A 422 22.64 -17.87 -5.07
C GLU A 422 22.52 -16.69 -6.05
N THR A 423 22.13 -16.95 -7.30
CA THR A 423 21.86 -15.90 -8.29
C THR A 423 20.67 -15.04 -7.86
N ALA A 424 19.61 -15.68 -7.37
CA ALA A 424 18.43 -14.97 -6.86
C ALA A 424 18.78 -14.08 -5.66
N ILE A 425 19.56 -14.58 -4.69
CA ILE A 425 20.01 -13.82 -3.52
C ILE A 425 20.88 -12.63 -3.93
N SER A 426 21.81 -12.84 -4.86
CA SER A 426 22.68 -11.77 -5.37
C SER A 426 21.88 -10.63 -6.00
N LEU A 427 20.90 -10.97 -6.82
CA LEU A 427 20.04 -10.00 -7.49
C LEU A 427 19.15 -9.24 -6.48
N LEU A 428 18.60 -9.94 -5.47
CA LEU A 428 17.79 -9.32 -4.42
C LEU A 428 18.63 -8.40 -3.53
N LYS A 429 19.89 -8.71 -3.25
CA LYS A 429 20.79 -7.80 -2.51
C LYS A 429 21.04 -6.52 -3.30
N LYS A 430 21.29 -6.62 -4.60
CA LYS A 430 21.40 -5.47 -5.50
C LYS A 430 20.11 -4.61 -5.48
N CYS A 431 18.95 -5.27 -5.50
CA CYS A 431 17.65 -4.62 -5.37
C CYS A 431 17.51 -3.89 -4.03
N LEU A 432 17.90 -4.52 -2.93
CA LEU A 432 17.83 -3.95 -1.59
C LEU A 432 18.66 -2.66 -1.47
N GLU A 433 19.90 -2.65 -1.98
CA GLU A 433 20.77 -1.47 -2.03
C GLU A 433 20.16 -0.28 -2.82
N MET A 434 19.32 -0.58 -3.81
CA MET A 434 18.59 0.45 -4.55
C MET A 434 17.41 0.99 -3.74
N LEU A 435 16.67 0.10 -3.06
CA LEU A 435 15.46 0.44 -2.31
C LEU A 435 15.76 1.21 -1.02
N GLU A 436 16.89 0.94 -0.36
CA GLU A 436 17.35 1.70 0.83
C GLU A 436 17.49 3.21 0.57
N LYS A 437 17.65 3.61 -0.69
CA LYS A 437 17.71 5.02 -1.13
C LYS A 437 16.33 5.61 -1.42
N LEU A 438 15.26 4.81 -1.31
CA LEU A 438 13.90 5.17 -1.68
C LEU A 438 12.94 4.98 -0.48
N PRO A 439 12.87 5.94 0.45
CA PRO A 439 12.05 5.79 1.66
C PRO A 439 10.55 5.53 1.38
N GLN A 440 10.06 5.96 0.21
CA GLN A 440 8.69 5.68 -0.23
C GLN A 440 8.43 4.20 -0.59
N GLU A 441 9.49 3.42 -0.83
CA GLU A 441 9.41 2.00 -1.20
C GLU A 441 9.72 1.04 -0.03
N GLN A 442 9.54 1.49 1.20
CA GLN A 442 9.80 0.72 2.42
C GLN A 442 9.08 -0.64 2.45
N HIS A 443 7.86 -0.70 1.89
CA HIS A 443 7.11 -1.95 1.77
C HIS A 443 7.80 -2.96 0.85
N MET A 444 8.40 -2.49 -0.25
CA MET A 444 9.15 -3.33 -1.18
C MET A 444 10.48 -3.77 -0.55
N GLU A 445 11.16 -2.89 0.18
CA GLU A 445 12.34 -3.21 0.96
C GLU A 445 12.06 -4.35 1.96
N GLY A 446 10.92 -4.28 2.67
CA GLY A 446 10.44 -5.33 3.57
C GLY A 446 10.21 -6.67 2.85
N ASN A 447 9.55 -6.65 1.68
CA ASN A 447 9.32 -7.85 0.86
C ASN A 447 10.63 -8.47 0.36
N VAL A 448 11.55 -7.64 -0.15
CA VAL A 448 12.86 -8.10 -0.64
C VAL A 448 13.69 -8.71 0.49
N SER A 449 13.72 -8.07 1.66
CA SER A 449 14.40 -8.58 2.85
C SER A 449 13.80 -9.92 3.31
N ALA A 450 12.47 -10.05 3.33
CA ALA A 450 11.80 -11.31 3.66
C ALA A 450 12.19 -12.43 2.69
N LYS A 451 12.26 -12.10 1.40
CA LYS A 451 12.63 -13.06 0.36
C LYS A 451 14.11 -13.48 0.43
N ILE A 452 15.01 -12.54 0.71
CA ILE A 452 16.43 -12.88 1.00
C ILE A 452 16.51 -13.83 2.19
N GLY A 453 15.82 -13.49 3.30
CA GLY A 453 15.77 -14.32 4.51
C GLY A 453 15.28 -15.73 4.20
N TRP A 454 14.19 -15.88 3.44
CA TRP A 454 13.65 -17.16 3.01
C TRP A 454 14.66 -17.97 2.18
N LEU A 455 15.29 -17.38 1.17
CA LEU A 455 16.28 -18.07 0.33
C LEU A 455 17.53 -18.46 1.11
N LEU A 456 17.93 -17.67 2.11
CA LEU A 456 19.04 -18.01 3.01
C LEU A 456 18.69 -19.21 3.90
N LEU A 457 17.44 -19.36 4.33
CA LEU A 457 16.98 -20.57 5.03
C LEU A 457 17.04 -21.79 4.13
N LEU A 458 16.55 -21.69 2.88
CA LEU A 458 16.60 -22.78 1.91
C LEU A 458 18.04 -23.24 1.61
N THR A 459 19.00 -22.32 1.66
CA THR A 459 20.43 -22.62 1.42
C THR A 459 21.20 -22.99 2.69
N GLY A 460 20.53 -23.14 3.85
CA GLY A 460 21.13 -23.50 5.12
C GLY A 460 21.96 -22.41 5.80
N LYS A 461 21.88 -21.17 5.30
CA LYS A 461 22.57 -20.00 5.87
C LYS A 461 21.73 -19.32 6.97
N VAL A 462 21.25 -20.10 7.92
CA VAL A 462 20.21 -19.72 8.90
C VAL A 462 20.58 -18.47 9.72
N SER A 463 21.80 -18.41 10.23
CA SER A 463 22.26 -17.25 11.02
C SER A 463 22.25 -15.93 10.25
N GLN A 464 22.44 -16.00 8.93
CA GLN A 464 22.36 -14.82 8.05
C GLN A 464 20.92 -14.45 7.70
N ALA A 465 19.97 -15.38 7.77
CA ALA A 465 18.56 -15.14 7.44
C ALA A 465 17.85 -14.27 8.49
N ILE A 466 18.18 -14.47 9.78
CA ILE A 466 17.47 -13.82 10.90
C ILE A 466 17.44 -12.29 10.78
N PRO A 467 18.55 -11.55 10.61
CA PRO A 467 18.50 -10.10 10.54
C PRO A 467 17.66 -9.57 9.35
N TYR A 468 17.66 -10.27 8.22
CA TYR A 468 16.79 -9.91 7.10
C TYR A 468 15.31 -10.11 7.42
N LEU A 469 14.96 -11.21 8.09
CA LEU A 469 13.57 -11.51 8.48
C LEU A 469 13.07 -10.54 9.58
N GLU A 470 13.91 -10.21 10.58
CA GLU A 470 13.56 -9.25 11.63
C GLU A 470 13.32 -7.86 11.04
N GLY A 471 14.25 -7.35 10.21
CA GLY A 471 14.08 -6.09 9.51
C GLY A 471 12.85 -6.06 8.59
N ALA A 472 12.58 -7.17 7.91
CA ALA A 472 11.39 -7.33 7.09
C ALA A 472 10.09 -7.25 7.92
N ALA A 473 10.04 -7.90 9.09
CA ALA A 473 8.87 -7.88 9.95
C ALA A 473 8.51 -6.45 10.38
N GLU A 474 9.51 -5.65 10.77
CA GLU A 474 9.29 -4.25 11.18
C GLU A 474 8.74 -3.40 10.01
N ARG A 475 9.40 -3.43 8.84
CA ARG A 475 8.97 -2.67 7.67
C ARG A 475 7.57 -3.07 7.18
N MET A 476 7.27 -4.38 7.21
CA MET A 476 5.95 -4.88 6.80
C MET A 476 4.85 -4.48 7.78
N LYS A 477 5.13 -4.44 9.08
CA LYS A 477 4.18 -3.93 10.09
C LYS A 477 3.88 -2.45 9.88
N GLU A 478 4.91 -1.65 9.59
CA GLU A 478 4.75 -0.22 9.32
C GLU A 478 3.94 0.05 8.06
N SER A 479 4.18 -0.74 7.01
CA SER A 479 3.55 -0.54 5.69
C SER A 479 2.12 -1.07 5.60
N PHE A 480 1.87 -2.29 6.12
CA PHE A 480 0.61 -3.02 5.94
C PHE A 480 -0.15 -3.27 7.25
N GLY A 481 0.41 -2.84 8.37
CA GLY A 481 -0.16 -3.09 9.68
C GLY A 481 0.28 -4.41 10.32
N PRO A 482 0.21 -4.50 11.67
CA PRO A 482 0.75 -5.63 12.42
C PRO A 482 -0.01 -6.95 12.21
N LYS A 483 -1.23 -6.89 11.69
CA LYS A 483 -2.08 -8.08 11.46
C LYS A 483 -2.17 -8.50 10.00
N HIS A 484 -1.33 -7.94 9.13
CA HIS A 484 -1.28 -8.35 7.73
C HIS A 484 -0.66 -9.76 7.61
N PHE A 485 -1.25 -10.63 6.79
CA PHE A 485 -0.81 -12.02 6.63
C PHE A 485 0.67 -12.15 6.25
N GLY A 486 1.23 -11.21 5.46
CA GLY A 486 2.65 -11.18 5.12
C GLY A 486 3.58 -11.10 6.35
N VAL A 487 3.16 -10.40 7.42
CA VAL A 487 3.89 -10.38 8.70
C VAL A 487 3.83 -11.76 9.38
N GLY A 488 2.70 -12.44 9.29
CA GLY A 488 2.53 -13.81 9.78
C GLY A 488 3.52 -14.78 9.10
N TYR A 489 3.67 -14.71 7.77
CA TYR A 489 4.67 -15.53 7.05
C TYR A 489 6.11 -15.26 7.48
N ILE A 490 6.46 -13.99 7.73
CA ILE A 490 7.82 -13.65 8.19
C ILE A 490 8.06 -14.24 9.58
N TYR A 491 7.09 -14.16 10.51
CA TYR A 491 7.23 -14.78 11.81
C TYR A 491 7.28 -16.31 11.74
N ASN A 492 6.55 -16.94 10.82
CA ASN A 492 6.66 -18.38 10.59
C ASN A 492 8.07 -18.77 10.11
N ASN A 493 8.67 -17.98 9.20
CA ASN A 493 10.05 -18.18 8.76
C ASN A 493 11.07 -17.95 9.87
N LEU A 494 10.88 -16.94 10.74
CA LEU A 494 11.71 -16.74 11.93
C LEU A 494 11.60 -17.92 12.89
N GLY A 495 10.40 -18.45 13.10
CA GLY A 495 10.18 -19.66 13.89
C GLY A 495 10.95 -20.87 13.33
N ALA A 496 10.90 -21.06 12.01
CA ALA A 496 11.66 -22.11 11.34
C ALA A 496 13.18 -21.92 11.51
N ALA A 497 13.66 -20.67 11.35
CA ALA A 497 15.06 -20.33 11.60
C ALA A 497 15.52 -20.68 13.01
N TYR A 498 14.72 -20.34 14.02
CA TYR A 498 15.04 -20.67 15.42
C TYR A 498 14.96 -22.18 15.71
N MET A 499 14.09 -22.93 15.04
CA MET A 499 14.07 -24.40 15.14
C MET A 499 15.36 -25.03 14.61
N GLU A 500 15.85 -24.56 13.45
CA GLU A 500 17.12 -25.05 12.86
C GLU A 500 18.35 -24.68 13.71
N MET A 501 18.25 -23.62 14.52
CA MET A 501 19.29 -23.22 15.50
C MET A 501 19.19 -23.91 16.85
N ASP A 502 18.31 -24.92 16.98
CA ASP A 502 18.03 -25.62 18.26
C ASP A 502 17.56 -24.66 19.39
N ARG A 503 16.74 -23.65 19.03
CA ARG A 503 16.14 -22.67 19.94
C ARG A 503 14.61 -22.77 19.94
N PRO A 504 14.03 -23.90 20.39
CA PRO A 504 12.60 -24.18 20.22
C PRO A 504 11.70 -23.24 21.05
N GLN A 505 12.20 -22.62 22.13
CA GLN A 505 11.44 -21.64 22.92
C GLN A 505 11.23 -20.36 22.11
N SER A 506 12.28 -19.85 21.46
CA SER A 506 12.18 -18.67 20.56
C SER A 506 11.31 -19.00 19.36
N ALA A 507 11.44 -20.21 18.81
CA ALA A 507 10.61 -20.67 17.70
C ALA A 507 9.12 -20.70 18.07
N ALA A 508 8.75 -21.21 19.24
CA ALA A 508 7.37 -21.27 19.70
C ALA A 508 6.76 -19.87 19.82
N GLN A 509 7.52 -18.88 20.30
CA GLN A 509 7.06 -17.48 20.35
C GLN A 509 6.76 -16.94 18.94
N MET A 510 7.65 -17.17 17.98
CA MET A 510 7.45 -16.69 16.60
C MET A 510 6.28 -17.40 15.92
N PHE A 511 6.13 -18.71 16.08
CA PHE A 511 5.00 -19.45 15.52
C PHE A 511 3.66 -19.07 16.18
N ALA A 512 3.65 -18.73 17.48
CA ALA A 512 2.44 -18.22 18.13
C ALA A 512 2.01 -16.88 17.52
N LEU A 513 2.95 -15.93 17.32
CA LEU A 513 2.68 -14.67 16.65
C LEU A 513 2.20 -14.89 15.20
N ALA A 514 2.84 -15.80 14.48
CA ALA A 514 2.44 -16.16 13.11
C ALA A 514 0.99 -16.67 13.07
N LYS A 515 0.66 -17.63 13.95
CA LYS A 515 -0.70 -18.19 14.07
C LYS A 515 -1.73 -17.12 14.36
N ASP A 516 -1.51 -16.29 15.39
CA ASP A 516 -2.45 -15.24 15.79
C ASP A 516 -2.73 -14.25 14.64
N ILE A 517 -1.70 -13.89 13.89
CA ILE A 517 -1.84 -12.99 12.74
C ILE A 517 -2.59 -13.68 11.60
N MET A 518 -2.24 -14.93 11.28
CA MET A 518 -2.87 -15.68 10.19
C MET A 518 -4.33 -16.02 10.50
N ASP A 519 -4.66 -16.37 11.75
CA ASP A 519 -6.04 -16.63 12.17
C ASP A 519 -6.93 -15.39 11.99
N VAL A 520 -6.40 -14.20 12.27
CA VAL A 520 -7.14 -12.94 12.11
C VAL A 520 -7.27 -12.54 10.63
N SER A 521 -6.22 -12.71 9.83
CA SER A 521 -6.16 -12.20 8.46
C SER A 521 -6.71 -13.17 7.41
N LEU A 522 -6.56 -14.48 7.63
CA LEU A 522 -6.96 -15.53 6.68
C LEU A 522 -8.11 -16.38 7.20
N GLY A 523 -8.26 -16.44 8.51
CA GLY A 523 -9.19 -17.31 9.23
C GLY A 523 -8.52 -18.56 9.78
N PRO A 524 -9.03 -19.13 10.92
CA PRO A 524 -8.41 -20.26 11.63
C PRO A 524 -8.44 -21.58 10.86
N HIS A 525 -9.30 -21.69 9.85
CA HIS A 525 -9.40 -22.87 8.97
C HIS A 525 -8.62 -22.71 7.66
N HIS A 526 -7.93 -21.59 7.45
CA HIS A 526 -7.08 -21.42 6.27
C HIS A 526 -5.86 -22.34 6.36
N ALA A 527 -5.44 -22.95 5.24
CA ALA A 527 -4.33 -23.88 5.20
C ALA A 527 -3.06 -23.34 5.89
N ASP A 528 -2.72 -22.07 5.66
CA ASP A 528 -1.54 -21.43 6.24
C ASP A 528 -1.67 -21.22 7.77
N SER A 529 -2.88 -20.94 8.29
CA SER A 529 -3.14 -20.86 9.73
C SER A 529 -3.00 -22.22 10.39
N ILE A 530 -3.47 -23.27 9.71
CA ILE A 530 -3.32 -24.67 10.17
C ILE A 530 -1.85 -25.06 10.17
N GLU A 531 -1.07 -24.68 9.16
CA GLU A 531 0.38 -24.93 9.09
C GLU A 531 1.14 -24.22 10.20
N ALA A 532 0.81 -22.95 10.50
CA ALA A 532 1.38 -22.23 11.64
C ALA A 532 1.07 -22.92 12.97
N SER A 533 -0.15 -23.45 13.14
CA SER A 533 -0.54 -24.26 14.31
C SER A 533 0.26 -25.56 14.40
N GLN A 534 0.49 -26.23 13.28
CA GLN A 534 1.32 -27.44 13.20
C GLN A 534 2.77 -27.14 13.59
N SER A 535 3.32 -26.02 13.10
CA SER A 535 4.69 -25.58 13.42
C SER A 535 4.83 -25.27 14.92
N LEU A 536 3.82 -24.64 15.51
CA LEU A 536 3.74 -24.38 16.95
C LEU A 536 3.68 -25.68 17.77
N ALA A 537 2.86 -26.66 17.36
CA ALA A 537 2.82 -27.98 17.99
C ALA A 537 4.18 -28.69 17.95
N ASN A 538 4.90 -28.60 16.82
CA ASN A 538 6.24 -29.15 16.67
C ASN A 538 7.25 -28.47 17.60
N ALA A 539 7.19 -27.14 17.75
CA ALA A 539 8.06 -26.40 18.66
C ALA A 539 7.81 -26.78 20.12
N TYR A 540 6.54 -26.89 20.56
CA TYR A 540 6.21 -27.36 21.90
C TYR A 540 6.64 -28.81 22.14
N SER A 541 6.56 -29.67 21.13
CA SER A 541 7.09 -31.05 21.21
C SER A 541 8.60 -31.07 21.41
N ALA A 542 9.35 -30.15 20.73
CA ALA A 542 10.79 -30.03 20.92
C ALA A 542 11.20 -29.49 22.28
N ILE A 543 10.38 -28.62 22.88
CA ILE A 543 10.55 -28.11 24.25
C ILE A 543 10.25 -29.24 25.31
N GLY A 544 9.54 -30.28 24.91
CA GLY A 544 9.04 -31.30 25.84
C GLY A 544 7.67 -30.99 26.48
N SER A 545 7.04 -29.88 26.07
CA SER A 545 5.71 -29.46 26.54
C SER A 545 4.61 -30.20 25.79
N TYR A 546 4.55 -31.52 25.99
CA TYR A 546 3.67 -32.41 25.21
C TYR A 546 2.17 -32.12 25.39
N ALA A 547 1.74 -31.56 26.51
CA ALA A 547 0.35 -31.19 26.72
C ALA A 547 -0.10 -30.09 25.73
N LEU A 548 0.71 -29.02 25.61
CA LEU A 548 0.45 -27.96 24.65
C LEU A 548 0.61 -28.45 23.19
N ALA A 549 1.63 -29.29 22.95
CA ALA A 549 1.83 -29.85 21.61
C ALA A 549 0.60 -30.68 21.15
N LEU A 550 -0.01 -31.47 22.06
CA LEU A 550 -1.23 -32.24 21.78
C LEU A 550 -2.45 -31.35 21.56
N GLU A 551 -2.57 -30.25 22.31
CA GLU A 551 -3.67 -29.30 22.16
C GLU A 551 -3.65 -28.68 20.77
N PHE A 552 -2.50 -28.08 20.35
CA PHE A 552 -2.38 -27.48 19.02
C PHE A 552 -2.49 -28.53 17.90
N GLN A 553 -1.91 -29.71 18.07
CA GLN A 553 -2.03 -30.78 17.07
C GLN A 553 -3.47 -31.25 16.91
N LYS A 554 -4.29 -31.25 18.01
CA LYS A 554 -5.71 -31.54 17.94
C LYS A 554 -6.45 -30.47 17.12
N GLN A 555 -6.15 -29.18 17.35
CA GLN A 555 -6.71 -28.09 16.54
C GLN A 555 -6.41 -28.28 15.05
N VAL A 556 -5.20 -28.72 14.69
CA VAL A 556 -4.81 -29.04 13.31
C VAL A 556 -5.66 -30.18 12.74
N VAL A 557 -5.87 -31.27 13.50
CA VAL A 557 -6.72 -32.39 13.07
C VAL A 557 -8.17 -31.95 12.88
N ASP A 558 -8.73 -31.20 13.83
CA ASP A 558 -10.10 -30.71 13.78
C ASP A 558 -10.29 -29.74 12.57
N ALA A 559 -9.32 -28.85 12.33
CA ALA A 559 -9.35 -27.91 11.22
C ALA A 559 -9.29 -28.61 9.85
N TRP A 560 -8.37 -29.56 9.65
CA TRP A 560 -8.32 -30.35 8.40
C TRP A 560 -9.57 -31.22 8.24
N GLY A 561 -10.15 -31.71 9.32
CA GLY A 561 -11.41 -32.44 9.31
C GLY A 561 -12.57 -31.63 8.74
N SER A 562 -12.58 -30.31 8.93
CA SER A 562 -13.60 -29.39 8.40
C SER A 562 -13.50 -29.15 6.88
N HIS A 563 -12.37 -29.44 6.26
CA HIS A 563 -12.15 -29.27 4.81
C HIS A 563 -12.76 -30.40 3.95
N GLY A 564 -13.26 -31.46 4.57
CA GLY A 564 -13.93 -32.56 3.87
C GLY A 564 -12.98 -33.44 3.04
N PRO A 565 -13.49 -34.09 1.96
CA PRO A 565 -12.72 -35.08 1.20
C PRO A 565 -11.47 -34.54 0.48
N SER A 566 -11.42 -33.23 0.22
CA SER A 566 -10.30 -32.60 -0.49
C SER A 566 -9.00 -32.58 0.31
N ALA A 567 -9.09 -32.60 1.66
CA ALA A 567 -7.94 -32.54 2.57
C ALA A 567 -7.70 -33.90 3.28
N ARG A 568 -8.06 -35.01 2.62
CA ARG A 568 -7.98 -36.35 3.23
C ARG A 568 -6.56 -36.76 3.59
N ASP A 569 -5.58 -36.42 2.78
CA ASP A 569 -4.18 -36.79 3.00
C ASP A 569 -3.56 -35.94 4.11
N GLU A 570 -3.88 -34.65 4.15
CA GLU A 570 -3.48 -33.73 5.23
C GLU A 570 -4.07 -34.16 6.58
N LEU A 571 -5.34 -34.51 6.59
CA LEU A 571 -6.01 -35.02 7.79
C LEU A 571 -5.38 -36.32 8.30
N LYS A 572 -5.05 -37.24 7.39
CA LYS A 572 -4.40 -38.51 7.73
C LYS A 572 -3.02 -38.28 8.35
N GLU A 573 -2.24 -37.38 7.77
CA GLU A 573 -0.91 -37.02 8.28
C GLU A 573 -1.01 -36.29 9.63
N ALA A 574 -1.92 -35.33 9.78
CA ALA A 574 -2.17 -34.63 11.05
C ALA A 574 -2.57 -35.62 12.17
N THR A 575 -3.45 -36.60 11.87
CA THR A 575 -3.86 -37.66 12.81
C THR A 575 -2.68 -38.56 13.19
N ARG A 576 -1.85 -38.93 12.23
CA ARG A 576 -0.63 -39.72 12.46
C ARG A 576 0.33 -39.01 13.41
N LEU A 577 0.55 -37.70 13.22
CA LEU A 577 1.39 -36.88 14.09
C LEU A 577 0.79 -36.76 15.49
N TYR A 578 -0.52 -36.59 15.59
CA TYR A 578 -1.22 -36.57 16.89
C TYR A 578 -0.99 -37.85 17.70
N GLU A 579 -1.15 -39.03 17.08
CA GLU A 579 -0.90 -40.30 17.75
C GLU A 579 0.59 -40.51 18.11
N GLN A 580 1.52 -39.99 17.31
CA GLN A 580 2.94 -40.01 17.67
C GLN A 580 3.24 -39.13 18.88
N LEU A 581 2.67 -37.92 18.94
CA LEU A 581 2.79 -37.03 20.11
C LEU A 581 2.22 -37.64 21.36
N LYS A 582 1.08 -38.30 21.24
CA LYS A 582 0.43 -39.01 22.37
C LYS A 582 1.34 -40.13 22.93
N LYS A 583 2.00 -40.89 22.04
CA LYS A 583 2.98 -41.90 22.48
C LYS A 583 4.19 -41.28 23.17
N LYS A 584 4.71 -40.17 22.68
CA LYS A 584 5.82 -39.45 23.32
C LYS A 584 5.43 -38.88 24.68
N ALA A 585 4.23 -38.30 24.80
CA ALA A 585 3.71 -37.80 26.07
C ALA A 585 3.60 -38.91 27.12
N LEU A 586 3.07 -40.09 26.75
CA LEU A 586 2.97 -41.25 27.64
C LEU A 586 4.35 -41.79 28.03
N ALA A 587 5.29 -41.86 27.12
CA ALA A 587 6.68 -42.28 27.38
C ALA A 587 7.40 -41.34 28.35
N SER A 588 7.20 -40.02 28.20
CA SER A 588 7.73 -39.01 29.11
C SER A 588 7.17 -39.15 30.54
N LEU A 589 5.87 -39.42 30.68
CA LEU A 589 5.23 -39.64 31.98
C LEU A 589 5.73 -40.93 32.63
N SER A 590 5.92 -42.01 31.87
CA SER A 590 6.44 -43.28 32.40
C SER A 590 7.91 -43.21 32.79
N GLY A 591 8.73 -42.41 32.08
CA GLY A 591 10.13 -42.14 32.44
C GLY A 591 10.25 -41.31 33.73
N ALA A 592 9.40 -40.32 33.92
CA ALA A 592 9.37 -39.48 35.13
C ALA A 592 8.95 -40.29 36.39
N ILE A 593 8.11 -41.31 36.23
CA ILE A 593 7.70 -42.21 37.34
C ILE A 593 8.83 -43.20 37.70
N ALA A 594 9.75 -43.52 36.79
CA ALA A 594 10.86 -44.44 37.03
C ALA A 594 12.05 -43.78 37.76
N ASP A 595 12.20 -42.44 37.72
CA ASP A 595 13.24 -41.68 38.41
C ASP A 595 12.87 -41.23 39.84
N ASP A 596 11.62 -41.41 40.27
CA ASP A 596 11.16 -41.08 41.62
C ASP A 596 11.49 -42.25 42.57
N LYS A 597 12.80 -42.45 42.88
CA LYS A 597 13.21 -43.23 44.06
C LYS A 597 12.81 -42.43 45.28
N PRO A 598 12.13 -43.07 46.29
CA PRO A 598 11.72 -42.38 47.49
C PRO A 598 12.96 -41.86 48.24
N LEU A 599 13.11 -40.55 48.30
CA LEU A 599 14.03 -39.89 49.19
C LEU A 599 13.62 -40.19 50.64
N GLN A 600 14.55 -40.78 51.41
CA GLN A 600 14.41 -40.94 52.84
C GLN A 600 14.22 -39.57 53.52
N PRO A 601 13.41 -39.49 54.60
CA PRO A 601 13.11 -38.22 55.23
C PRO A 601 14.33 -37.72 56.00
N HIS A 602 14.90 -36.60 55.60
CA HIS A 602 15.75 -35.76 56.44
C HIS A 602 14.88 -34.69 57.10
N GLU A 603 14.85 -34.76 58.43
CA GLU A 603 14.20 -33.78 59.32
C GLU A 603 14.81 -32.36 59.16
N GLY A 604 13.92 -31.39 59.17
CA GLY A 604 14.14 -30.06 59.73
C GLY A 604 14.83 -29.04 58.82
N VAL A 605 14.06 -28.08 58.33
CA VAL A 605 14.21 -26.64 58.64
C VAL A 605 13.00 -25.89 58.07
N THR A 606 12.41 -25.07 58.90
CA THR A 606 11.24 -24.22 58.81
C THR A 606 11.28 -23.16 57.72
N SER A 607 10.08 -22.90 57.20
CA SER A 607 9.62 -21.75 56.36
C SER A 607 10.18 -20.34 56.72
N PRO A 608 9.94 -19.27 55.92
CA PRO A 608 8.65 -18.94 55.34
C PRO A 608 8.63 -18.28 53.92
N VAL A 609 7.44 -18.43 53.37
CA VAL A 609 6.82 -17.67 52.27
C VAL A 609 7.05 -16.16 52.32
N LYS A 610 7.31 -15.55 51.15
CA LYS A 610 6.78 -14.23 50.82
C LYS A 610 6.48 -14.12 49.31
N LEU A 611 5.21 -13.96 49.03
CA LEU A 611 4.67 -13.38 47.81
C LEU A 611 5.24 -11.97 47.58
N ILE A 612 5.59 -11.61 46.37
CA ILE A 612 5.46 -10.24 45.87
C ILE A 612 4.86 -10.33 44.46
N GLN A 613 3.63 -9.82 44.34
CA GLN A 613 3.02 -9.28 43.14
C GLN A 613 3.79 -8.01 42.75
N GLN A 614 4.17 -7.91 41.49
CA GLN A 614 3.99 -6.70 40.69
C GLN A 614 4.06 -7.09 39.21
#